data_d873d721c8b59aab943fcd428a823f67
#
_entry.id   d873d721c8b59aab943fcd428a823f67
#
_cell.length_a   1.000
_cell.length_b   1.000
_cell.length_c   1.000
_cell.angle_alpha   90.00
_cell.angle_beta   90.00
_cell.angle_gamma   90.00
#
_symmetry.space_group_name_H-M   'P 1'
#
loop_
_entity.id
_entity.type
_entity.pdbx_description
1 polymer ?
#
loop_
_entity_poly.entity_id
_entity_poly.type
_entity_poly.pdbx_seq_one_letter_code
_entity_poly.pdbx_strand_id
1 'polypeptide(L)'
;MDSAALLREQLDALNGGISHAMVTIVEADGSTPRKNGKMLVFENGDTLGTIGGGSAECLAAKDAMECIRTGENAFKIYDLSSAATNNTGMTCGGHIKVLIESFPSKPLLVMCGAGHVGCAVLKVAGFMGYSTLLIDDRADEIIDKSIAVADRFVRVKDFEKDITEMDIPAGAFIVIATHGHINDRASLYAALAKKAAYIGMIGSRKKIAGLFEYMHNRGVTDEQLDTVFTPIGLDIGGETPEEMAVAIMAEVQSSRYHGRSCRHLRELRDQ
;
A
#
# COMPACT_ATOMS: atom_id res chain seq x y z
N MET A 1 9.37 -25.46 12.32
CA MET A 1 8.51 -25.51 11.11
C MET A 1 9.32 -26.15 9.99
N ASP A 2 8.71 -27.02 9.21
CA ASP A 2 9.30 -27.60 8.01
C ASP A 2 9.39 -26.54 6.90
N SER A 3 10.44 -26.63 6.06
CA SER A 3 10.68 -25.69 4.95
C SER A 3 9.50 -25.65 3.96
N ALA A 4 8.84 -26.78 3.73
CA ALA A 4 7.69 -26.84 2.83
C ALA A 4 6.48 -26.08 3.41
N ALA A 5 6.25 -26.15 4.72
CA ALA A 5 5.21 -25.40 5.39
C ALA A 5 5.48 -23.89 5.34
N LEU A 6 6.74 -23.47 5.55
CA LEU A 6 7.14 -22.07 5.47
C LEU A 6 6.93 -21.48 4.06
N LEU A 7 7.25 -22.25 3.02
CA LEU A 7 7.04 -21.82 1.64
C LEU A 7 5.55 -21.75 1.25
N ARG A 8 4.70 -22.60 1.84
CA ARG A 8 3.23 -22.48 1.67
C ARG A 8 2.71 -21.21 2.29
N GLU A 9 3.11 -20.90 3.53
CA GLU A 9 2.72 -19.64 4.18
C GLU A 9 3.20 -18.43 3.37
N GLN A 10 4.41 -18.49 2.79
CA GLN A 10 4.88 -17.43 1.90
C GLN A 10 4.01 -17.31 0.64
N LEU A 11 3.65 -18.42 0.02
CA LEU A 11 2.78 -18.42 -1.16
C LEU A 11 1.38 -17.87 -0.82
N ASP A 12 0.84 -18.25 0.34
CA ASP A 12 -0.45 -17.76 0.81
C ASP A 12 -0.39 -16.24 1.10
N ALA A 13 0.71 -15.76 1.69
CA ALA A 13 0.94 -14.33 1.89
C ALA A 13 1.03 -13.57 0.57
N LEU A 14 1.75 -14.10 -0.44
CA LEU A 14 1.85 -13.52 -1.78
C LEU A 14 0.47 -13.45 -2.46
N ASN A 15 -0.29 -14.53 -2.41
CA ASN A 15 -1.63 -14.61 -3.00
C ASN A 15 -2.63 -13.69 -2.26
N GLY A 16 -2.47 -13.56 -0.95
CA GLY A 16 -3.28 -12.67 -0.11
C GLY A 16 -2.87 -11.20 -0.19
N GLY A 17 -1.79 -10.87 -0.91
CA GLY A 17 -1.28 -9.50 -1.00
C GLY A 17 -0.76 -8.98 0.34
N ILE A 18 -0.21 -9.86 1.19
CA ILE A 18 0.32 -9.51 2.51
C ILE A 18 1.81 -9.18 2.38
N SER A 19 2.19 -7.97 2.80
CA SER A 19 3.59 -7.55 2.85
C SER A 19 4.38 -8.41 3.82
N HIS A 20 5.49 -8.98 3.36
CA HIS A 20 6.36 -9.82 4.19
C HIS A 20 7.81 -9.79 3.67
N ALA A 21 8.71 -10.31 4.47
CA ALA A 21 10.09 -10.57 4.05
C ALA A 21 10.50 -11.99 4.40
N MET A 22 11.35 -12.59 3.56
CA MET A 22 12.02 -13.84 3.85
C MET A 22 13.46 -13.58 4.30
N VAL A 23 13.79 -13.98 5.51
CA VAL A 23 15.13 -13.96 6.04
C VAL A 23 15.75 -15.35 5.89
N THR A 24 16.88 -15.44 5.18
CA THR A 24 17.57 -16.71 4.92
C THR A 24 19.01 -16.64 5.40
N ILE A 25 19.48 -17.62 6.19
CA ILE A 25 20.90 -17.74 6.51
C ILE A 25 21.63 -18.17 5.24
N VAL A 26 22.60 -17.36 4.80
CA VAL A 26 23.47 -17.65 3.65
C VAL A 26 24.86 -18.10 4.06
N GLU A 27 25.32 -17.72 5.27
CA GLU A 27 26.60 -18.09 5.82
C GLU A 27 26.50 -18.14 7.36
N ALA A 28 27.20 -19.10 7.99
CA ALA A 28 27.23 -19.23 9.44
C ALA A 28 28.60 -19.77 9.86
N ASP A 29 29.33 -18.94 10.62
CA ASP A 29 30.67 -19.23 11.10
C ASP A 29 30.74 -19.26 12.62
N GLY A 30 31.66 -20.12 13.13
CA GLY A 30 31.84 -20.31 14.56
C GLY A 30 30.72 -21.12 15.20
N SER A 31 30.50 -20.92 16.50
CA SER A 31 29.45 -21.61 17.25
C SER A 31 28.11 -20.88 17.06
N THR A 32 27.31 -21.36 16.13
CA THR A 32 25.98 -20.81 15.83
C THR A 32 24.88 -21.81 16.17
N PRO A 33 23.68 -21.36 16.65
CA PRO A 33 22.57 -22.25 16.96
C PRO A 33 22.04 -23.02 15.75
N ARG A 34 22.19 -22.44 14.54
CA ARG A 34 21.84 -23.04 13.27
C ARG A 34 22.81 -22.63 12.17
N LYS A 35 23.12 -23.57 11.28
CA LYS A 35 23.90 -23.31 10.05
C LYS A 35 22.99 -22.98 8.86
N ASN A 36 21.74 -23.42 8.92
CA ASN A 36 20.72 -23.18 7.90
C ASN A 36 19.43 -22.78 8.60
N GLY A 37 18.74 -21.79 8.10
CA GLY A 37 17.47 -21.36 8.66
C GLY A 37 16.78 -20.35 7.75
N LYS A 38 15.46 -20.36 7.82
CA LYS A 38 14.60 -19.37 7.16
C LYS A 38 13.55 -18.89 8.13
N MET A 39 13.20 -17.63 8.02
CA MET A 39 12.16 -16.99 8.82
C MET A 39 11.38 -16.03 7.92
N LEU A 40 10.06 -16.15 7.90
CA LEU A 40 9.17 -15.14 7.38
C LEU A 40 8.94 -14.08 8.45
N VAL A 41 8.91 -12.83 8.05
CA VAL A 41 8.57 -11.68 8.88
C VAL A 41 7.46 -10.92 8.17
N PHE A 42 6.38 -10.65 8.88
CA PHE A 42 5.23 -9.89 8.37
C PHE A 42 5.31 -8.43 8.80
N GLU A 43 4.59 -7.56 8.12
CA GLU A 43 4.56 -6.12 8.38
C GLU A 43 4.11 -5.77 9.81
N ASN A 44 3.24 -6.59 10.42
CA ASN A 44 2.78 -6.46 11.80
C ASN A 44 3.81 -6.92 12.85
N GLY A 45 4.97 -7.44 12.42
CA GLY A 45 6.04 -7.95 13.26
C GLY A 45 5.93 -9.44 13.62
N ASP A 46 4.86 -10.12 13.20
CA ASP A 46 4.75 -11.58 13.37
C ASP A 46 5.83 -12.31 12.59
N THR A 47 6.30 -13.43 13.13
CA THR A 47 7.35 -14.24 12.50
C THR A 47 6.96 -15.70 12.43
N LEU A 48 7.36 -16.38 11.35
CA LEU A 48 7.23 -17.81 11.17
C LEU A 48 8.57 -18.43 10.76
N GLY A 49 8.94 -19.59 11.32
CA GLY A 49 10.24 -20.20 11.09
C GLY A 49 11.30 -19.69 12.05
N THR A 50 12.59 -19.92 11.75
CA THR A 50 13.67 -19.50 12.65
C THR A 50 15.03 -19.49 11.94
N ILE A 51 15.87 -18.54 12.31
CA ILE A 51 17.29 -18.44 11.95
C ILE A 51 18.22 -18.77 13.13
N GLY A 52 17.68 -19.28 14.26
CA GLY A 52 18.48 -19.72 15.41
C GLY A 52 18.01 -19.18 16.76
N GLY A 53 17.05 -18.26 16.78
CA GLY A 53 16.50 -17.68 18.02
C GLY A 53 17.30 -16.53 18.59
N GLY A 54 16.85 -16.00 19.72
CA GLY A 54 17.53 -14.99 20.51
C GLY A 54 17.58 -13.59 19.87
N SER A 55 18.63 -12.84 20.24
CA SER A 55 18.79 -11.45 19.79
C SER A 55 18.93 -11.30 18.27
N ALA A 56 19.55 -12.26 17.61
CA ALA A 56 19.74 -12.23 16.15
C ALA A 56 18.39 -12.27 15.40
N GLU A 57 17.43 -13.08 15.85
CA GLU A 57 16.08 -13.09 15.27
C GLU A 57 15.35 -11.75 15.50
N CYS A 58 15.44 -11.18 16.69
CA CYS A 58 14.83 -9.89 16.99
C CYS A 58 15.40 -8.77 16.11
N LEU A 59 16.73 -8.75 15.90
CA LEU A 59 17.39 -7.78 15.02
C LEU A 59 17.01 -8.02 13.55
N ALA A 60 17.01 -9.28 13.11
CA ALA A 60 16.64 -9.64 11.75
C ALA A 60 15.18 -9.32 11.45
N ALA A 61 14.27 -9.48 12.41
CA ALA A 61 12.87 -9.10 12.25
C ALA A 61 12.72 -7.58 12.10
N LYS A 62 13.46 -6.77 12.86
CA LYS A 62 13.46 -5.30 12.72
C LYS A 62 13.99 -4.86 11.36
N ASP A 63 15.14 -5.41 10.95
CA ASP A 63 15.73 -5.10 9.64
C ASP A 63 14.80 -5.57 8.49
N ALA A 64 14.10 -6.70 8.66
CA ALA A 64 13.15 -7.21 7.70
C ALA A 64 11.90 -6.30 7.57
N MET A 65 11.36 -5.78 8.68
CA MET A 65 10.28 -4.80 8.63
C MET A 65 10.70 -3.52 7.90
N GLU A 66 11.96 -3.08 8.09
CA GLU A 66 12.47 -1.94 7.33
C GLU A 66 12.60 -2.25 5.84
N CYS A 67 13.07 -3.45 5.47
CA CYS A 67 13.10 -3.91 4.09
C CYS A 67 11.69 -3.98 3.46
N ILE A 68 10.68 -4.42 4.22
CA ILE A 68 9.27 -4.40 3.77
C ILE A 68 8.83 -2.97 3.49
N ARG A 69 9.12 -2.05 4.40
CA ARG A 69 8.74 -0.63 4.31
C ARG A 69 9.39 0.07 3.11
N THR A 70 10.67 -0.23 2.81
CA THR A 70 11.42 0.40 1.71
C THR A 70 11.24 -0.33 0.38
N GLY A 71 10.83 -1.60 0.40
CA GLY A 71 10.80 -2.48 -0.76
C GLY A 71 12.20 -2.97 -1.19
N GLU A 72 13.23 -2.72 -0.40
CA GLU A 72 14.63 -3.06 -0.72
C GLU A 72 15.05 -4.36 -0.06
N ASN A 73 15.89 -5.14 -0.76
CA ASN A 73 16.55 -6.31 -0.20
C ASN A 73 17.83 -5.91 0.52
N ALA A 74 18.24 -6.70 1.53
CA ALA A 74 19.45 -6.43 2.27
C ALA A 74 20.26 -7.69 2.60
N PHE A 75 21.58 -7.53 2.68
CA PHE A 75 22.46 -8.47 3.37
C PHE A 75 22.83 -7.91 4.74
N LYS A 76 22.68 -8.73 5.78
CA LYS A 76 23.02 -8.33 7.16
C LYS A 76 23.91 -9.38 7.82
N ILE A 77 24.78 -8.95 8.70
CA ILE A 77 25.62 -9.81 9.52
C ILE A 77 25.27 -9.56 10.98
N TYR A 78 24.95 -10.63 11.71
CA TYR A 78 24.66 -10.58 13.14
C TYR A 78 25.71 -11.35 13.90
N ASP A 79 26.41 -10.66 14.82
CA ASP A 79 27.35 -11.25 15.73
C ASP A 79 26.62 -11.85 16.93
N LEU A 80 26.88 -13.12 17.23
CA LEU A 80 26.30 -13.89 18.31
C LEU A 80 27.21 -13.94 19.54
N SER A 81 28.34 -13.21 19.52
CA SER A 81 29.28 -13.13 20.65
C SER A 81 28.69 -12.31 21.81
N SER A 82 29.00 -12.72 23.04
CA SER A 82 28.53 -12.09 24.26
C SER A 82 29.08 -10.68 24.52
N ALA A 83 29.91 -10.14 23.62
CA ALA A 83 30.48 -8.79 23.71
C ALA A 83 29.54 -7.70 23.13
N ALA A 84 28.52 -8.07 22.35
CA ALA A 84 27.49 -7.15 21.89
C ALA A 84 26.46 -6.96 23.00
N THR A 85 26.62 -5.91 23.79
CA THR A 85 25.75 -5.41 24.83
C THR A 85 24.27 -5.59 24.55
N ASN A 86 23.66 -6.64 25.12
CA ASN A 86 22.34 -6.67 25.76
C ASN A 86 22.03 -8.13 26.14
N ASN A 87 22.24 -8.43 27.37
CA ASN A 87 21.73 -9.50 28.26
C ASN A 87 20.74 -10.52 27.65
N THR A 88 21.16 -11.37 26.72
CA THR A 88 20.29 -12.39 26.10
C THR A 88 20.69 -13.83 26.43
N GLY A 89 21.69 -14.02 27.32
CA GLY A 89 22.02 -15.35 27.87
C GLY A 89 22.58 -16.39 26.88
N MET A 90 22.90 -16.04 25.66
CA MET A 90 23.52 -16.93 24.68
C MET A 90 25.02 -16.70 24.61
N THR A 91 25.80 -17.71 24.96
CA THR A 91 27.27 -17.78 24.87
C THR A 91 27.76 -18.41 23.56
N CYS A 92 27.17 -18.03 22.44
CA CYS A 92 27.58 -18.51 21.11
C CYS A 92 28.60 -17.51 20.52
N GLY A 93 29.83 -17.93 20.28
CA GLY A 93 30.91 -17.09 19.74
C GLY A 93 31.01 -17.14 18.21
N GLY A 94 29.88 -17.05 17.49
CA GLY A 94 29.83 -17.09 16.03
C GLY A 94 29.11 -15.89 15.42
N HIS A 95 29.08 -15.82 14.09
CA HIS A 95 28.28 -14.87 13.35
C HIS A 95 27.45 -15.54 12.27
N ILE A 96 26.33 -14.95 11.92
CA ILE A 96 25.50 -15.36 10.80
C ILE A 96 25.34 -14.22 9.81
N LYS A 97 25.43 -14.53 8.53
CA LYS A 97 25.08 -13.64 7.44
C LYS A 97 23.75 -14.07 6.86
N VAL A 98 22.84 -13.14 6.72
CA VAL A 98 21.51 -13.39 6.19
C VAL A 98 21.24 -12.55 4.95
N LEU A 99 20.45 -13.11 4.04
CA LEU A 99 19.75 -12.38 3.00
C LEU A 99 18.34 -12.08 3.51
N ILE A 100 17.91 -10.84 3.42
CA ILE A 100 16.54 -10.38 3.65
C ILE A 100 15.95 -10.01 2.30
N GLU A 101 14.98 -10.79 1.84
CA GLU A 101 14.25 -10.56 0.60
C GLU A 101 12.88 -9.98 0.94
N SER A 102 12.61 -8.78 0.46
CA SER A 102 11.34 -8.08 0.70
C SER A 102 10.32 -8.41 -0.39
N PHE A 103 9.11 -8.71 0.04
CA PHE A 103 7.93 -8.96 -0.80
C PHE A 103 6.82 -7.97 -0.40
N PRO A 104 6.92 -6.72 -0.83
CA PRO A 104 5.89 -5.72 -0.52
C PRO A 104 4.57 -6.11 -1.20
N SER A 105 3.46 -5.85 -0.53
CA SER A 105 2.15 -6.04 -1.13
C SER A 105 1.97 -5.11 -2.33
N LYS A 106 1.10 -5.52 -3.26
CA LYS A 106 0.65 -4.60 -4.29
C LYS A 106 -0.06 -3.41 -3.62
N PRO A 107 0.23 -2.18 -4.04
CA PRO A 107 -0.49 -1.03 -3.51
C PRO A 107 -1.99 -1.18 -3.82
N LEU A 108 -2.86 -0.88 -2.87
CA LEU A 108 -4.30 -0.94 -3.06
C LEU A 108 -4.83 0.40 -3.60
N LEU A 109 -5.51 0.35 -4.73
CA LEU A 109 -6.32 1.46 -5.22
C LEU A 109 -7.79 1.16 -4.94
N VAL A 110 -8.43 2.04 -4.17
CA VAL A 110 -9.86 2.02 -3.90
C VAL A 110 -10.55 3.02 -4.83
N MET A 111 -11.40 2.53 -5.71
CA MET A 111 -12.16 3.34 -6.65
C MET A 111 -13.60 3.47 -6.17
N CYS A 112 -13.98 4.65 -5.71
CA CYS A 112 -15.37 4.98 -5.38
C CYS A 112 -16.06 5.55 -6.62
N GLY A 113 -16.87 4.72 -7.26
CA GLY A 113 -17.61 5.06 -8.48
C GLY A 113 -17.17 4.26 -9.71
N ALA A 114 -18.12 3.51 -10.27
CA ALA A 114 -17.96 2.62 -11.42
C ALA A 114 -18.35 3.27 -12.77
N GLY A 115 -18.26 4.61 -12.88
CA GLY A 115 -18.52 5.33 -14.13
C GLY A 115 -17.42 5.11 -15.18
N HIS A 116 -17.54 5.80 -16.34
CA HIS A 116 -16.55 5.68 -17.41
C HIS A 116 -15.14 5.98 -16.95
N VAL A 117 -14.95 7.05 -16.16
CA VAL A 117 -13.63 7.42 -15.59
C VAL A 117 -13.17 6.35 -14.60
N GLY A 118 -14.05 5.88 -13.70
CA GLY A 118 -13.70 4.82 -12.75
C GLY A 118 -13.25 3.53 -13.45
N CYS A 119 -13.96 3.12 -14.50
CA CYS A 119 -13.58 1.96 -15.32
C CYS A 119 -12.20 2.15 -15.98
N ALA A 120 -11.93 3.34 -16.52
CA ALA A 120 -10.64 3.65 -17.13
C ALA A 120 -9.51 3.69 -16.09
N VAL A 121 -9.73 4.29 -14.92
CA VAL A 121 -8.76 4.31 -13.80
C VAL A 121 -8.44 2.88 -13.34
N LEU A 122 -9.44 2.01 -13.15
CA LEU A 122 -9.22 0.61 -12.76
C LEU A 122 -8.34 -0.15 -13.76
N LYS A 123 -8.56 0.05 -15.08
CA LYS A 123 -7.74 -0.57 -16.13
C LYS A 123 -6.28 -0.13 -16.04
N VAL A 124 -6.04 1.19 -15.91
CA VAL A 124 -4.68 1.74 -15.81
C VAL A 124 -4.03 1.28 -14.50
N ALA A 125 -4.75 1.30 -13.38
CA ALA A 125 -4.26 0.83 -12.09
C ALA A 125 -3.84 -0.66 -12.13
N GLY A 126 -4.67 -1.53 -12.72
CA GLY A 126 -4.33 -2.94 -12.92
C GLY A 126 -3.09 -3.12 -13.80
N PHE A 127 -2.97 -2.36 -14.90
CA PHE A 127 -1.77 -2.36 -15.75
C PHE A 127 -0.51 -1.90 -14.98
N MET A 128 -0.65 -0.93 -14.06
CA MET A 128 0.44 -0.46 -13.20
C MET A 128 0.74 -1.38 -12.01
N GLY A 129 0.04 -2.51 -11.87
CA GLY A 129 0.29 -3.50 -10.82
C GLY A 129 -0.35 -3.17 -9.46
N TYR A 130 -1.35 -2.30 -9.42
CA TYR A 130 -2.17 -2.09 -8.22
C TYR A 130 -3.15 -3.24 -8.04
N SER A 131 -3.42 -3.62 -6.79
CA SER A 131 -4.66 -4.31 -6.45
C SER A 131 -5.79 -3.30 -6.44
N THR A 132 -6.98 -3.69 -6.93
CA THR A 132 -8.08 -2.75 -7.11
C THR A 132 -9.32 -3.18 -6.34
N LEU A 133 -9.93 -2.24 -5.62
CA LEU A 133 -11.22 -2.37 -4.96
C LEU A 133 -12.19 -1.36 -5.54
N LEU A 134 -13.22 -1.83 -6.21
CA LEU A 134 -14.32 -1.00 -6.70
C LEU A 134 -15.44 -0.92 -5.68
N ILE A 135 -15.95 0.29 -5.43
CA ILE A 135 -17.10 0.57 -4.56
C ILE A 135 -18.14 1.34 -5.35
N ASP A 136 -19.36 0.82 -5.45
CA ASP A 136 -20.48 1.50 -6.12
C ASP A 136 -21.82 1.02 -5.54
N ASP A 137 -22.89 1.81 -5.69
CA ASP A 137 -24.23 1.48 -5.18
C ASP A 137 -25.18 0.97 -6.28
N ARG A 138 -24.80 1.07 -7.54
CA ARG A 138 -25.63 0.71 -8.68
C ARG A 138 -25.69 -0.80 -8.91
N ALA A 139 -26.74 -1.22 -9.65
CA ALA A 139 -26.90 -2.61 -10.06
C ALA A 139 -25.77 -3.08 -11.00
N ASP A 140 -25.41 -4.38 -10.92
CA ASP A 140 -24.26 -4.94 -11.64
C ASP A 140 -24.38 -4.75 -13.14
N GLU A 141 -25.60 -4.84 -13.69
CA GLU A 141 -25.88 -4.72 -15.13
C GLU A 141 -25.53 -3.31 -15.67
N ILE A 142 -25.51 -2.31 -14.80
CA ILE A 142 -25.16 -0.91 -15.15
C ILE A 142 -23.65 -0.70 -15.18
N ILE A 143 -22.91 -1.45 -14.34
CA ILE A 143 -21.50 -1.27 -14.07
C ILE A 143 -20.64 -2.51 -14.39
N ASP A 144 -21.19 -3.44 -15.16
CA ASP A 144 -20.59 -4.72 -15.53
C ASP A 144 -19.13 -4.58 -16.03
N LYS A 145 -18.89 -3.59 -16.90
CA LYS A 145 -17.56 -3.30 -17.45
C LYS A 145 -16.55 -2.90 -16.39
N SER A 146 -16.98 -2.19 -15.36
CA SER A 146 -16.10 -1.76 -14.26
C SER A 146 -15.86 -2.90 -13.29
N ILE A 147 -16.87 -3.72 -13.00
CA ILE A 147 -16.73 -4.95 -12.20
C ILE A 147 -15.74 -5.90 -12.86
N ALA A 148 -15.84 -6.10 -14.17
CA ALA A 148 -15.01 -7.04 -14.93
C ALA A 148 -13.50 -6.71 -14.91
N VAL A 149 -13.12 -5.46 -14.59
CA VAL A 149 -11.71 -5.01 -14.56
C VAL A 149 -11.20 -4.74 -13.16
N ALA A 150 -12.04 -4.86 -12.14
CA ALA A 150 -11.64 -4.73 -10.74
C ALA A 150 -11.28 -6.10 -10.15
N ASP A 151 -10.25 -6.17 -9.30
CA ASP A 151 -9.93 -7.41 -8.58
C ASP A 151 -10.99 -7.75 -7.53
N ARG A 152 -11.59 -6.72 -6.91
CA ARG A 152 -12.67 -6.85 -5.92
C ARG A 152 -13.72 -5.78 -6.16
N PHE A 153 -14.98 -6.15 -5.96
CA PHE A 153 -16.12 -5.24 -5.99
C PHE A 153 -16.92 -5.35 -4.69
N VAL A 154 -17.31 -4.21 -4.14
CA VAL A 154 -18.23 -4.12 -3.00
C VAL A 154 -19.37 -3.19 -3.37
N ARG A 155 -20.59 -3.74 -3.37
CA ARG A 155 -21.80 -2.95 -3.50
C ARG A 155 -22.15 -2.34 -2.14
N VAL A 156 -22.28 -1.02 -2.12
CA VAL A 156 -22.68 -0.28 -0.93
C VAL A 156 -24.13 0.19 -1.04
N LYS A 157 -24.75 0.46 0.10
CA LYS A 157 -26.06 1.12 0.19
C LYS A 157 -25.92 2.57 0.64
N ASP A 158 -24.91 2.82 1.45
CA ASP A 158 -24.56 4.12 2.00
C ASP A 158 -23.04 4.26 1.93
N PHE A 159 -22.57 5.17 1.06
CA PHE A 159 -21.14 5.36 0.84
C PHE A 159 -20.40 5.76 2.12
N GLU A 160 -21.00 6.62 2.94
CA GLU A 160 -20.34 7.08 4.17
C GLU A 160 -20.23 5.95 5.19
N LYS A 161 -21.36 5.33 5.51
CA LYS A 161 -21.40 4.28 6.53
C LYS A 161 -20.55 3.07 6.10
N ASP A 162 -20.81 2.56 4.91
CA ASP A 162 -20.21 1.31 4.46
C ASP A 162 -18.70 1.45 4.26
N ILE A 163 -18.21 2.59 3.72
CA ILE A 163 -16.76 2.85 3.62
C ILE A 163 -16.15 3.03 5.01
N THR A 164 -16.83 3.70 5.93
CA THR A 164 -16.32 3.87 7.30
C THR A 164 -16.14 2.54 8.01
N GLU A 165 -17.08 1.59 7.83
CA GLU A 165 -17.03 0.26 8.43
C GLU A 165 -16.08 -0.71 7.68
N MET A 166 -15.74 -0.41 6.42
CA MET A 166 -14.89 -1.26 5.58
C MET A 166 -13.44 -1.25 6.08
N ASP A 167 -12.82 -2.44 6.10
CA ASP A 167 -11.38 -2.57 6.36
C ASP A 167 -10.57 -2.18 5.11
N ILE A 168 -10.19 -0.90 5.06
CA ILE A 168 -9.28 -0.35 4.06
C ILE A 168 -7.92 -0.17 4.74
N PRO A 169 -6.88 -0.87 4.29
CA PRO A 169 -5.56 -0.82 4.93
C PRO A 169 -4.96 0.59 4.87
N ALA A 170 -4.17 0.91 5.86
CA ALA A 170 -3.36 2.12 5.85
C ALA A 170 -2.45 2.14 4.61
N GLY A 171 -2.26 3.32 4.02
CA GLY A 171 -1.46 3.46 2.80
C GLY A 171 -2.22 3.16 1.50
N ALA A 172 -3.52 2.87 1.53
CA ALA A 172 -4.35 2.76 0.32
C ALA A 172 -4.43 4.09 -0.45
N PHE A 173 -4.64 4.01 -1.75
CA PHE A 173 -4.88 5.16 -2.64
C PHE A 173 -6.36 5.20 -2.96
N ILE A 174 -7.06 6.26 -2.55
CA ILE A 174 -8.51 6.37 -2.71
C ILE A 174 -8.82 7.39 -3.81
N VAL A 175 -9.55 6.96 -4.84
CA VAL A 175 -10.00 7.79 -5.95
C VAL A 175 -11.53 7.86 -5.91
N ILE A 176 -12.08 9.07 -5.92
CA ILE A 176 -13.51 9.33 -5.80
C ILE A 176 -14.03 9.97 -7.09
N ALA A 177 -14.93 9.25 -7.77
CA ALA A 177 -15.60 9.69 -8.99
C ALA A 177 -16.98 9.02 -9.09
N THR A 178 -17.84 9.27 -8.11
CA THR A 178 -19.17 8.65 -8.03
C THR A 178 -20.15 9.32 -9.00
N HIS A 179 -21.34 8.76 -9.12
CA HIS A 179 -22.40 9.31 -9.96
C HIS A 179 -23.26 10.34 -9.24
N GLY A 180 -22.65 11.25 -8.50
CA GLY A 180 -23.41 12.36 -7.88
C GLY A 180 -22.72 13.00 -6.69
N HIS A 181 -23.00 14.28 -6.49
CA HIS A 181 -22.33 15.07 -5.46
C HIS A 181 -22.57 14.59 -4.02
N ILE A 182 -23.71 13.94 -3.77
CA ILE A 182 -24.04 13.41 -2.44
C ILE A 182 -23.10 12.25 -2.12
N ASN A 183 -22.92 11.35 -3.05
CA ASN A 183 -22.04 10.18 -2.89
C ASN A 183 -20.55 10.57 -2.88
N ASP A 184 -20.15 11.59 -3.66
CA ASP A 184 -18.79 12.15 -3.60
C ASP A 184 -18.48 12.69 -2.20
N ARG A 185 -19.41 13.48 -1.60
CA ARG A 185 -19.27 14.03 -0.25
C ARG A 185 -19.20 12.93 0.81
N ALA A 186 -20.10 11.95 0.72
CA ALA A 186 -20.15 10.81 1.63
C ALA A 186 -18.86 9.99 1.57
N SER A 187 -18.39 9.68 0.35
CA SER A 187 -17.13 8.95 0.13
C SER A 187 -15.92 9.71 0.66
N LEU A 188 -15.84 11.02 0.42
CA LEU A 188 -14.74 11.84 0.89
C LEU A 188 -14.70 11.91 2.42
N TYR A 189 -15.85 12.12 3.07
CA TYR A 189 -15.92 12.16 4.52
C TYR A 189 -15.43 10.86 5.17
N ALA A 190 -15.87 9.72 4.63
CA ALA A 190 -15.42 8.42 5.10
C ALA A 190 -13.93 8.16 4.79
N ALA A 191 -13.44 8.59 3.61
CA ALA A 191 -12.04 8.43 3.21
C ALA A 191 -11.07 9.22 4.11
N LEU A 192 -11.45 10.42 4.56
CA LEU A 192 -10.66 11.24 5.48
C LEU A 192 -10.43 10.56 6.85
N ALA A 193 -11.31 9.65 7.27
CA ALA A 193 -11.13 8.85 8.48
C ALA A 193 -10.16 7.67 8.28
N LYS A 194 -9.80 7.33 7.03
CA LYS A 194 -8.84 6.27 6.70
C LYS A 194 -7.42 6.86 6.68
N LYS A 195 -6.45 6.08 7.08
CA LYS A 195 -5.03 6.46 6.97
C LYS A 195 -4.52 6.21 5.54
N ALA A 196 -5.22 6.78 4.55
CA ALA A 196 -4.85 6.63 3.15
C ALA A 196 -3.56 7.38 2.83
N ALA A 197 -2.74 6.84 1.91
CA ALA A 197 -1.56 7.52 1.38
C ALA A 197 -1.93 8.63 0.37
N TYR A 198 -3.13 8.51 -0.21
CA TYR A 198 -3.63 9.45 -1.20
C TYR A 198 -5.15 9.44 -1.20
N ILE A 199 -5.76 10.62 -1.27
CA ILE A 199 -7.19 10.80 -1.50
C ILE A 199 -7.34 11.80 -2.63
N GLY A 200 -7.92 11.37 -3.74
CA GLY A 200 -8.20 12.24 -4.88
C GLY A 200 -9.67 12.20 -5.26
N MET A 201 -10.24 13.35 -5.64
CA MET A 201 -11.64 13.46 -6.00
C MET A 201 -11.85 14.27 -7.27
N ILE A 202 -12.69 13.76 -8.17
CA ILE A 202 -13.17 14.50 -9.33
C ILE A 202 -14.04 15.67 -8.88
N GLY A 203 -13.75 16.84 -9.40
CA GLY A 203 -14.58 18.02 -9.13
C GLY A 203 -14.19 19.21 -9.97
N SER A 204 -15.17 19.99 -10.43
CA SER A 204 -14.87 21.31 -10.98
C SER A 204 -14.59 22.31 -9.83
N ARG A 205 -13.77 23.33 -10.07
CA ARG A 205 -13.45 24.37 -9.07
C ARG A 205 -14.71 24.95 -8.37
N LYS A 206 -15.81 25.10 -9.13
CA LYS A 206 -17.08 25.60 -8.58
C LYS A 206 -17.74 24.64 -7.59
N LYS A 207 -17.58 23.33 -7.81
CA LYS A 207 -18.16 22.28 -6.95
C LYS A 207 -17.36 22.10 -5.66
N ILE A 208 -16.05 22.34 -5.71
CA ILE A 208 -15.13 22.19 -4.56
C ILE A 208 -15.48 23.19 -3.46
N ALA A 209 -15.82 24.44 -3.77
CA ALA A 209 -16.17 25.43 -2.76
C ALA A 209 -17.37 24.98 -1.88
N GLY A 210 -18.44 24.50 -2.50
CA GLY A 210 -19.59 23.96 -1.76
C GLY A 210 -19.33 22.61 -1.06
N LEU A 211 -18.32 21.85 -1.53
CA LEU A 211 -17.86 20.65 -0.85
C LEU A 211 -17.14 21.01 0.45
N PHE A 212 -16.20 21.96 0.41
CA PHE A 212 -15.43 22.36 1.58
C PHE A 212 -16.32 22.97 2.67
N GLU A 213 -17.28 23.80 2.30
CA GLU A 213 -18.29 24.31 3.23
C GLU A 213 -19.06 23.16 3.92
N TYR A 214 -19.49 22.16 3.16
CA TYR A 214 -20.14 20.97 3.71
C TYR A 214 -19.23 20.20 4.68
N MET A 215 -17.95 20.04 4.35
CA MET A 215 -16.98 19.34 5.21
C MET A 215 -16.69 20.10 6.50
N HIS A 216 -16.52 21.43 6.44
CA HIS A 216 -16.33 22.28 7.62
C HIS A 216 -17.53 22.19 8.57
N ASN A 217 -18.76 22.19 8.04
CA ASN A 217 -19.98 22.03 8.84
C ASN A 217 -20.07 20.68 9.56
N ARG A 218 -19.22 19.72 9.16
CA ARG A 218 -19.08 18.40 9.78
C ARG A 218 -17.81 18.25 10.63
N GLY A 219 -17.09 19.35 10.87
CA GLY A 219 -15.91 19.38 11.73
C GLY A 219 -14.61 18.94 11.07
N VAL A 220 -14.57 18.83 9.73
CA VAL A 220 -13.32 18.58 8.98
C VAL A 220 -12.52 19.88 8.94
N THR A 221 -11.22 19.80 9.25
CA THR A 221 -10.33 20.97 9.29
C THR A 221 -9.71 21.28 7.92
N ASP A 222 -9.18 22.50 7.76
CA ASP A 222 -8.46 22.89 6.54
C ASP A 222 -7.24 21.99 6.31
N GLU A 223 -6.50 21.62 7.36
CA GLU A 223 -5.35 20.74 7.26
C GLU A 223 -5.73 19.35 6.71
N GLN A 224 -6.91 18.85 7.04
CA GLN A 224 -7.42 17.60 6.48
C GLN A 224 -7.81 17.76 5.01
N LEU A 225 -8.45 18.87 4.66
CA LEU A 225 -8.85 19.15 3.28
C LEU A 225 -7.66 19.41 2.37
N ASP A 226 -6.59 20.00 2.87
CA ASP A 226 -5.35 20.24 2.14
C ASP A 226 -4.62 18.93 1.75
N THR A 227 -4.96 17.81 2.39
CA THR A 227 -4.45 16.49 1.99
C THR A 227 -5.20 15.87 0.81
N VAL A 228 -6.32 16.49 0.38
CA VAL A 228 -7.17 15.97 -0.69
C VAL A 228 -6.80 16.60 -2.03
N PHE A 229 -6.48 15.78 -3.00
CA PHE A 229 -6.21 16.19 -4.37
C PHE A 229 -7.54 16.43 -5.11
N THR A 230 -7.94 17.68 -5.23
CA THR A 230 -9.18 18.06 -5.92
C THR A 230 -9.06 19.46 -6.55
N PRO A 231 -9.28 19.64 -7.84
CA PRO A 231 -9.56 18.60 -8.86
C PRO A 231 -8.43 17.56 -8.94
N ILE A 232 -8.80 16.28 -9.06
CA ILE A 232 -7.86 15.16 -9.19
C ILE A 232 -7.17 15.17 -10.55
N GLY A 233 -5.91 14.75 -10.57
CA GLY A 233 -5.12 14.51 -11.78
C GLY A 233 -4.15 15.64 -12.11
N LEU A 234 -3.04 15.27 -12.76
CA LEU A 234 -2.06 16.24 -13.26
C LEU A 234 -2.63 17.01 -14.46
N ASP A 235 -2.26 18.28 -14.56
CA ASP A 235 -2.61 19.13 -15.71
C ASP A 235 -1.71 18.78 -16.94
N ILE A 236 -2.05 17.66 -17.59
CA ILE A 236 -1.37 17.17 -18.80
C ILE A 236 -2.26 17.21 -20.04
N GLY A 237 -3.47 17.78 -19.91
CA GLY A 237 -4.50 17.77 -20.94
C GLY A 237 -5.32 16.47 -20.95
N GLY A 238 -6.34 16.43 -21.79
CA GLY A 238 -7.25 15.27 -21.94
C GLY A 238 -8.69 15.59 -21.61
N GLU A 239 -9.60 15.01 -22.38
CA GLU A 239 -11.07 15.18 -22.23
C GLU A 239 -11.79 13.83 -22.12
N THR A 240 -11.20 12.76 -22.66
CA THR A 240 -11.79 11.42 -22.59
C THR A 240 -11.57 10.77 -21.22
N PRO A 241 -12.44 9.83 -20.81
CA PRO A 241 -12.24 9.06 -19.58
C PRO A 241 -10.88 8.38 -19.49
N GLU A 242 -10.36 7.87 -20.61
CA GLU A 242 -9.06 7.23 -20.71
C GLU A 242 -7.91 8.21 -20.50
N GLU A 243 -7.97 9.39 -21.07
CA GLU A 243 -6.98 10.46 -20.88
C GLU A 243 -7.00 10.99 -19.46
N MET A 244 -8.20 11.18 -18.89
CA MET A 244 -8.35 11.54 -17.47
C MET A 244 -7.76 10.46 -16.55
N ALA A 245 -7.94 9.18 -16.87
CA ALA A 245 -7.37 8.10 -16.08
C ALA A 245 -5.83 8.13 -16.09
N VAL A 246 -5.19 8.49 -17.21
CA VAL A 246 -3.75 8.68 -17.29
C VAL A 246 -3.30 9.84 -16.38
N ALA A 247 -3.99 10.98 -16.41
CA ALA A 247 -3.70 12.14 -15.58
C ALA A 247 -3.83 11.81 -14.08
N ILE A 248 -4.91 11.10 -13.71
CA ILE A 248 -5.18 10.65 -12.34
C ILE A 248 -4.09 9.67 -11.86
N MET A 249 -3.79 8.65 -12.64
CA MET A 249 -2.83 7.64 -12.24
C MET A 249 -1.38 8.16 -12.24
N ALA A 250 -1.07 9.16 -13.05
CA ALA A 250 0.21 9.87 -12.98
C ALA A 250 0.36 10.66 -11.66
N GLU A 251 -0.72 11.29 -11.18
CA GLU A 251 -0.74 11.97 -9.87
C GLU A 251 -0.63 10.96 -8.71
N VAL A 252 -1.39 9.87 -8.76
CA VAL A 252 -1.30 8.76 -7.79
C VAL A 252 0.13 8.21 -7.73
N GLN A 253 0.76 8.00 -8.88
CA GLN A 253 2.15 7.54 -8.93
C GLN A 253 3.13 8.57 -8.35
N SER A 254 2.96 9.85 -8.65
CA SER A 254 3.77 10.92 -8.07
C SER A 254 3.67 10.93 -6.55
N SER A 255 2.45 10.81 -6.00
CA SER A 255 2.21 10.71 -4.57
C SER A 255 2.87 9.47 -3.96
N ARG A 256 2.77 8.29 -4.59
CA ARG A 256 3.40 7.05 -4.16
C ARG A 256 4.92 7.17 -4.02
N TYR A 257 5.57 7.95 -4.88
CA TYR A 257 7.01 8.18 -4.86
C TYR A 257 7.40 9.52 -4.21
N HIS A 258 6.64 9.94 -3.18
CA HIS A 258 6.89 11.10 -2.32
C HIS A 258 6.89 12.45 -3.03
N GLY A 259 5.93 12.63 -3.94
CA GLY A 259 5.71 13.91 -4.58
C GLY A 259 6.89 14.39 -5.42
N ARG A 260 7.60 13.46 -6.10
CA ARG A 260 8.60 13.86 -7.10
C ARG A 260 7.93 14.83 -8.05
N SER A 261 8.45 16.05 -8.09
CA SER A 261 7.90 17.09 -8.96
C SER A 261 7.79 16.55 -10.39
N CYS A 262 6.65 16.79 -11.03
CA CYS A 262 6.40 16.40 -12.42
C CYS A 262 7.31 17.22 -13.33
N ARG A 263 8.60 16.87 -13.37
CA ARG A 263 9.61 17.49 -14.21
C ARG A 263 9.87 16.60 -15.42
N HIS A 264 10.21 17.23 -16.52
CA HIS A 264 10.70 16.50 -17.68
C HIS A 264 12.04 15.85 -17.33
N LEU A 265 12.23 14.54 -17.58
CA LEU A 265 13.50 13.85 -17.27
C LEU A 265 14.70 14.52 -17.95
N ARG A 266 14.52 15.17 -19.12
CA ARG A 266 15.56 15.96 -19.79
C ARG A 266 16.10 17.12 -18.95
N GLU A 267 15.28 17.66 -18.01
CA GLU A 267 15.67 18.76 -17.11
C GLU A 267 16.56 18.31 -15.95
N LEU A 268 16.71 16.97 -15.79
CA LEU A 268 17.56 16.36 -14.76
C LEU A 268 18.93 15.91 -15.29
N ARG A 269 19.25 16.23 -16.56
CA ARG A 269 20.51 15.80 -17.19
C ARG A 269 21.75 16.48 -16.63
N ASP A 270 21.57 17.60 -15.94
CA ASP A 270 22.65 18.46 -15.44
C ASP A 270 22.81 18.37 -13.90
N GLN A 271 22.18 17.37 -13.27
CA GLN A 271 22.35 17.00 -11.86
C GLN A 271 23.06 15.65 -11.73
#